data_0bd367ae03451d6bb46dfb029d7a0dc5
#
_entry.id   0bd367ae03451d6bb46dfb029d7a0dc5
#
_cell.length_a   1.000
_cell.length_b   1.000
_cell.length_c   1.000
_cell.angle_alpha   90.00
_cell.angle_beta   90.00
_cell.angle_gamma   90.00
#
_symmetry.space_group_name_H-M   'P 1'
#
loop_
_entity.id
_entity.type
_entity.pdbx_description
1 polymer ?
#
loop_
_entity_poly.entity_id
_entity_poly.type
_entity_poly.pdbx_seq_one_letter_code
_entity_poly.pdbx_strand_id
1 'polypeptide(L)'
;MIKSDFHVHTSFSTDSDTPARELIEALINKGITEICITDHHDIGYTAMEKADMNTSESTNTNIESRPFRINPFAYYEAILGLIPEYSDRARISIGVELGLRTDYHHSIEDFAEVCAWDFIIGSTHVVNGLDPYYPQYWDGKSKQQGIMEYYEATLANIRKLDCFDVYGHIDYIVRYAPNQRENYSILDYKDIIDEILKLLIQNGKGIECNTAGFKYGLGVPNPENYVLKRYHELGGEILTIGSDGHKPEHTAYAFDKVPAILESCGIRYYTVFHNRKPIMLPL
;
A
#
# COMPACT_ATOMS: atom_id res chain seq x y z
N MET A 1 3.38 8.65 -20.35
CA MET A 1 2.84 9.30 -19.11
C MET A 1 1.94 8.31 -18.44
N ILE A 2 2.16 8.04 -17.15
CA ILE A 2 1.38 7.09 -16.34
C ILE A 2 -0.09 7.51 -16.34
N LYS A 3 -0.96 6.53 -16.55
CA LYS A 3 -2.42 6.73 -16.69
C LYS A 3 -3.21 6.07 -15.57
N SER A 4 -2.55 5.35 -14.65
CA SER A 4 -3.19 4.66 -13.55
C SER A 4 -2.68 5.12 -12.20
N ASP A 5 -3.57 5.20 -11.21
CA ASP A 5 -3.25 5.28 -9.79
C ASP A 5 -4.03 4.18 -9.07
N PHE A 6 -3.29 3.18 -8.60
CA PHE A 6 -3.87 1.95 -8.03
C PHE A 6 -3.68 1.86 -6.51
N HIS A 7 -3.41 3.02 -5.87
CA HIS A 7 -3.29 3.10 -4.42
C HIS A 7 -3.70 4.50 -3.92
N VAL A 8 -4.97 4.65 -3.57
CA VAL A 8 -5.53 5.90 -3.05
C VAL A 8 -6.60 5.63 -2.00
N HIS A 9 -6.72 6.56 -1.03
CA HIS A 9 -7.56 6.42 0.15
C HIS A 9 -8.58 7.54 0.25
N THR A 10 -9.82 7.16 0.49
CA THR A 10 -10.95 8.07 0.65
C THR A 10 -11.34 8.21 2.13
N SER A 11 -12.42 8.94 2.40
CA SER A 11 -12.98 9.05 3.75
C SER A 11 -13.54 7.74 4.34
N PHE A 12 -13.42 6.61 3.63
CA PHE A 12 -13.64 5.28 4.20
C PHE A 12 -12.43 4.79 4.99
N SER A 13 -11.21 5.23 4.64
CA SER A 13 -10.01 5.02 5.46
C SER A 13 -10.03 5.93 6.67
N THR A 14 -9.56 5.42 7.81
CA THR A 14 -9.56 6.15 9.10
C THR A 14 -8.70 7.41 9.07
N ASP A 15 -7.66 7.41 8.26
CA ASP A 15 -6.64 8.46 8.14
C ASP A 15 -6.83 9.37 6.92
N SER A 16 -7.98 9.28 6.25
CA SER A 16 -8.36 10.19 5.17
C SER A 16 -9.74 10.81 5.42
N ASP A 17 -9.85 12.12 5.24
CA ASP A 17 -11.13 12.84 5.27
C ASP A 17 -11.63 13.20 3.85
N THR A 18 -10.94 12.76 2.80
CA THR A 18 -11.25 13.12 1.41
C THR A 18 -12.41 12.30 0.86
N PRO A 19 -13.53 12.93 0.47
CA PRO A 19 -14.62 12.21 -0.20
C PRO A 19 -14.15 11.55 -1.50
N ALA A 20 -14.64 10.34 -1.81
CA ALA A 20 -14.27 9.61 -3.01
C ALA A 20 -14.43 10.43 -4.31
N ARG A 21 -15.52 11.23 -4.41
CA ARG A 21 -15.76 12.12 -5.56
C ARG A 21 -14.64 13.14 -5.76
N GLU A 22 -14.19 13.78 -4.70
CA GLU A 22 -13.14 14.79 -4.73
C GLU A 22 -11.81 14.17 -5.15
N LEU A 23 -11.50 12.97 -4.64
CA LEU A 23 -10.31 12.23 -5.00
C LEU A 23 -10.31 11.82 -6.49
N ILE A 24 -11.42 11.27 -6.97
CA ILE A 24 -11.59 10.87 -8.38
C ILE A 24 -11.44 12.08 -9.32
N GLU A 25 -12.09 13.20 -9.01
CA GLU A 25 -11.96 14.43 -9.81
C GLU A 25 -10.51 14.94 -9.84
N ALA A 26 -9.80 14.88 -8.71
CA ALA A 26 -8.40 15.29 -8.64
C ALA A 26 -7.51 14.40 -9.52
N LEU A 27 -7.75 13.08 -9.54
CA LEU A 27 -7.03 12.14 -10.40
C LEU A 27 -7.31 12.38 -11.88
N ILE A 28 -8.57 12.53 -12.26
CA ILE A 28 -8.97 12.82 -13.65
C ILE A 28 -8.35 14.14 -14.14
N ASN A 29 -8.36 15.19 -13.30
CA ASN A 29 -7.74 16.47 -13.63
C ASN A 29 -6.22 16.39 -13.84
N LYS A 30 -5.56 15.37 -13.25
CA LYS A 30 -4.15 15.05 -13.45
C LYS A 30 -3.91 14.10 -14.65
N GLY A 31 -4.96 13.73 -15.37
CA GLY A 31 -4.91 12.88 -16.56
C GLY A 31 -4.82 11.38 -16.28
N ILE A 32 -5.21 10.95 -15.07
CA ILE A 32 -5.37 9.54 -14.70
C ILE A 32 -6.71 9.04 -15.24
N THR A 33 -6.70 7.90 -15.90
CA THR A 33 -7.87 7.29 -16.54
C THR A 33 -8.16 5.86 -16.03
N GLU A 34 -7.23 5.27 -15.31
CA GLU A 34 -7.38 3.99 -14.61
C GLU A 34 -7.18 4.23 -13.11
N ILE A 35 -8.25 4.21 -12.34
CA ILE A 35 -8.27 4.56 -10.92
C ILE A 35 -8.73 3.35 -10.12
N CYS A 36 -7.97 2.94 -9.12
CA CYS A 36 -8.42 1.95 -8.15
C CYS A 36 -8.47 2.59 -6.76
N ILE A 37 -9.66 2.63 -6.15
CA ILE A 37 -9.84 3.07 -4.76
C ILE A 37 -9.50 1.89 -3.87
N THR A 38 -8.59 2.09 -2.88
CA THR A 38 -7.99 1.01 -2.09
C THR A 38 -7.94 1.37 -0.60
N ASP A 39 -9.10 1.69 -0.03
CA ASP A 39 -9.19 2.08 1.37
C ASP A 39 -8.69 0.97 2.32
N HIS A 40 -8.16 1.38 3.48
CA HIS A 40 -7.54 0.50 4.47
C HIS A 40 -8.51 -0.48 5.14
N HIS A 41 -8.07 -1.74 5.27
CA HIS A 41 -8.67 -2.69 6.20
C HIS A 41 -7.58 -3.42 7.00
N ASP A 42 -7.31 -2.95 8.21
CA ASP A 42 -6.29 -3.45 9.12
C ASP A 42 -6.93 -4.06 10.37
N ILE A 43 -6.92 -5.39 10.48
CA ILE A 43 -7.50 -6.11 11.62
C ILE A 43 -6.48 -6.17 12.77
N GLY A 44 -6.96 -5.93 14.00
CA GLY A 44 -6.15 -6.07 15.21
C GLY A 44 -5.11 -4.96 15.39
N TYR A 45 -5.45 -3.75 15.02
CA TYR A 45 -4.64 -2.55 15.25
C TYR A 45 -4.66 -2.17 16.73
N THR A 46 -3.95 -2.96 17.56
CA THR A 46 -4.09 -2.95 19.04
C THR A 46 -3.32 -1.83 19.74
N ALA A 47 -2.37 -1.18 19.10
CA ALA A 47 -1.60 -0.10 19.72
C ALA A 47 -2.49 1.11 20.07
N MET A 48 -3.49 1.41 19.24
CA MET A 48 -4.44 2.49 19.47
C MET A 48 -5.54 2.13 20.47
N GLU A 49 -6.03 0.88 20.46
CA GLU A 49 -7.05 0.41 21.41
C GLU A 49 -6.56 0.45 22.86
N LYS A 50 -5.25 0.29 23.12
CA LYS A 50 -4.67 0.32 24.46
C LYS A 50 -4.31 1.72 24.97
N ALA A 51 -3.98 2.64 24.06
CA ALA A 51 -3.68 4.02 24.42
C ALA A 51 -4.96 4.76 24.88
N ASP A 52 -6.10 4.51 24.23
CA ASP A 52 -7.38 5.14 24.56
C ASP A 52 -8.01 4.63 25.87
N MET A 53 -7.70 3.40 26.29
CA MET A 53 -8.24 2.84 27.55
C MET A 53 -7.66 3.48 28.82
N ASN A 54 -6.54 4.22 28.70
CA ASN A 54 -5.85 4.81 29.85
C ASN A 54 -6.00 6.33 29.97
N THR A 55 -6.67 7.01 29.04
CA THR A 55 -6.90 8.47 29.12
C THR A 55 -8.40 8.77 29.24
N SER A 56 -8.87 8.90 30.46
CA SER A 56 -10.26 9.30 30.78
C SER A 56 -10.55 10.80 30.61
N GLU A 57 -9.77 11.52 29.82
CA GLU A 57 -10.01 12.93 29.53
C GLU A 57 -9.54 13.29 28.11
N SER A 58 -10.43 13.20 27.11
CA SER A 58 -10.37 14.15 26.02
C SER A 58 -11.62 14.07 25.15
N THR A 59 -12.35 15.18 25.12
CA THR A 59 -13.50 15.47 24.25
C THR A 59 -13.09 15.89 22.83
N ASN A 60 -12.02 15.34 22.30
CA ASN A 60 -11.63 15.50 20.90
C ASN A 60 -11.71 14.13 20.23
N THR A 61 -12.68 13.98 19.32
CA THR A 61 -12.80 12.85 18.40
C THR A 61 -11.65 12.91 17.38
N ASN A 62 -10.43 12.62 17.82
CA ASN A 62 -9.26 12.56 16.94
C ASN A 62 -9.32 11.28 16.09
N ILE A 63 -8.88 11.40 14.85
CA ILE A 63 -8.70 10.35 13.86
C ILE A 63 -8.01 9.10 14.45
N GLU A 64 -7.11 9.29 15.42
CA GLU A 64 -6.32 8.27 16.11
C GLU A 64 -7.12 7.21 16.90
N SER A 65 -8.42 7.43 17.18
CA SER A 65 -9.26 6.50 17.95
C SER A 65 -10.16 5.60 17.10
N ARG A 66 -10.19 5.79 15.79
CA ARG A 66 -11.04 4.99 14.90
C ARG A 66 -10.32 3.69 14.51
N PRO A 67 -11.02 2.52 14.51
CA PRO A 67 -10.43 1.30 14.02
C PRO A 67 -10.17 1.40 12.51
N PHE A 68 -9.00 0.94 12.04
CA PHE A 68 -8.68 0.85 10.61
C PHE A 68 -9.45 -0.30 9.95
N ARG A 69 -10.79 -0.21 9.97
CA ARG A 69 -11.67 -1.25 9.41
C ARG A 69 -12.81 -0.61 8.64
N ILE A 70 -12.91 -0.92 7.37
CA ILE A 70 -14.08 -0.54 6.57
C ILE A 70 -15.20 -1.56 6.76
N ASN A 71 -16.46 -1.09 6.63
CA ASN A 71 -17.58 -1.99 6.37
C ASN A 71 -17.54 -2.33 4.87
N PRO A 72 -17.27 -3.58 4.46
CA PRO A 72 -17.01 -3.92 3.07
C PRO A 72 -18.21 -3.66 2.17
N PHE A 73 -19.43 -3.94 2.63
CA PHE A 73 -20.64 -3.75 1.83
C PHE A 73 -20.95 -2.27 1.61
N ALA A 74 -20.91 -1.47 2.67
CA ALA A 74 -21.17 -0.03 2.56
C ALA A 74 -20.11 0.67 1.68
N TYR A 75 -18.84 0.28 1.81
CA TYR A 75 -17.75 0.77 0.98
C TYR A 75 -17.95 0.38 -0.49
N TYR A 76 -18.16 -0.93 -0.74
CA TYR A 76 -18.34 -1.47 -2.09
C TYR A 76 -19.51 -0.81 -2.81
N GLU A 77 -20.67 -0.71 -2.16
CA GLU A 77 -21.87 -0.08 -2.74
C GLU A 77 -21.66 1.41 -3.01
N ALA A 78 -20.97 2.12 -2.12
CA ALA A 78 -20.70 3.54 -2.29
C ALA A 78 -19.82 3.80 -3.51
N ILE A 79 -18.71 3.05 -3.68
CA ILE A 79 -17.83 3.22 -4.85
C ILE A 79 -18.52 2.71 -6.13
N LEU A 80 -19.22 1.57 -6.07
CA LEU A 80 -19.98 1.04 -7.22
C LEU A 80 -21.00 2.06 -7.75
N GLY A 81 -21.66 2.80 -6.85
CA GLY A 81 -22.62 3.84 -7.20
C GLY A 81 -22.00 5.04 -7.93
N LEU A 82 -20.68 5.25 -7.81
CA LEU A 82 -19.96 6.34 -8.49
C LEU A 82 -19.53 5.96 -9.91
N ILE A 83 -19.28 4.68 -10.20
CA ILE A 83 -18.72 4.22 -11.49
C ILE A 83 -19.47 4.78 -12.71
N PRO A 84 -20.82 4.75 -12.77
CA PRO A 84 -21.55 5.26 -13.94
C PRO A 84 -21.32 6.75 -14.21
N GLU A 85 -21.07 7.56 -13.17
CA GLU A 85 -20.89 9.01 -13.30
C GLU A 85 -19.58 9.40 -13.98
N TYR A 86 -18.60 8.51 -13.95
CA TYR A 86 -17.24 8.75 -14.46
C TYR A 86 -16.88 7.91 -15.68
N SER A 87 -17.78 7.03 -16.13
CA SER A 87 -17.50 6.01 -17.16
C SER A 87 -17.04 6.56 -18.52
N ASP A 88 -17.32 7.83 -18.81
CA ASP A 88 -16.89 8.53 -20.03
C ASP A 88 -15.48 9.20 -19.88
N ARG A 89 -14.97 9.31 -18.64
CA ARG A 89 -13.71 10.02 -18.33
C ARG A 89 -12.62 9.12 -17.76
N ALA A 90 -12.99 8.13 -16.96
CA ALA A 90 -12.07 7.21 -16.32
C ALA A 90 -12.76 5.88 -16.00
N ARG A 91 -11.97 4.81 -15.97
CA ARG A 91 -12.36 3.55 -15.36
C ARG A 91 -12.06 3.60 -13.87
N ILE A 92 -13.07 3.33 -13.06
CA ILE A 92 -12.94 3.22 -11.60
C ILE A 92 -13.06 1.76 -11.23
N SER A 93 -12.07 1.24 -10.53
CA SER A 93 -12.01 -0.09 -9.95
C SER A 93 -12.16 -0.01 -8.44
N ILE A 94 -12.77 -1.05 -7.85
CA ILE A 94 -12.99 -1.16 -6.41
C ILE A 94 -11.97 -2.13 -5.85
N GLY A 95 -11.00 -1.62 -5.11
CA GLY A 95 -9.98 -2.40 -4.45
C GLY A 95 -10.01 -2.22 -2.94
N VAL A 96 -9.01 -2.77 -2.29
CA VAL A 96 -8.77 -2.62 -0.86
C VAL A 96 -7.28 -2.78 -0.57
N GLU A 97 -6.77 -2.06 0.43
CA GLU A 97 -5.47 -2.33 1.02
C GLU A 97 -5.67 -3.10 2.33
N LEU A 98 -5.17 -4.33 2.36
CA LEU A 98 -5.25 -5.21 3.51
C LEU A 98 -3.96 -5.16 4.33
N GLY A 99 -4.08 -4.79 5.59
CA GLY A 99 -3.01 -4.98 6.56
C GLY A 99 -2.85 -6.46 6.90
N LEU A 100 -1.79 -7.07 6.37
CA LEU A 100 -1.54 -8.50 6.52
C LEU A 100 -0.91 -8.82 7.87
N ARG A 101 -1.45 -9.83 8.53
CA ARG A 101 -0.98 -10.34 9.81
C ARG A 101 -1.25 -11.85 9.92
N THR A 102 -0.22 -12.60 10.26
CA THR A 102 -0.33 -14.06 10.38
C THR A 102 -1.27 -14.53 11.48
N ASP A 103 -1.42 -13.76 12.56
CA ASP A 103 -2.31 -14.05 13.69
C ASP A 103 -3.80 -13.79 13.40
N TYR A 104 -4.11 -13.05 12.33
CA TYR A 104 -5.47 -12.77 11.86
C TYR A 104 -5.77 -13.35 10.48
N HIS A 105 -4.97 -14.29 9.98
CA HIS A 105 -5.02 -14.76 8.59
C HIS A 105 -6.43 -15.21 8.15
N HIS A 106 -7.16 -15.98 8.94
CA HIS A 106 -8.53 -16.41 8.58
C HIS A 106 -9.48 -15.22 8.37
N SER A 107 -9.47 -14.24 9.29
CA SER A 107 -10.33 -13.06 9.16
C SER A 107 -9.96 -12.19 7.96
N ILE A 108 -8.68 -12.14 7.59
CA ILE A 108 -8.18 -11.42 6.42
C ILE A 108 -8.60 -12.15 5.13
N GLU A 109 -8.47 -13.47 5.08
CA GLU A 109 -8.92 -14.30 3.97
C GLU A 109 -10.44 -14.20 3.78
N ASP A 110 -11.23 -14.31 4.86
CA ASP A 110 -12.68 -14.13 4.84
C ASP A 110 -13.07 -12.75 4.28
N PHE A 111 -12.36 -11.68 4.69
CA PHE A 111 -12.61 -10.34 4.20
C PHE A 111 -12.25 -10.19 2.71
N ALA A 112 -11.20 -10.82 2.26
CA ALA A 112 -10.79 -10.77 0.85
C ALA A 112 -11.82 -11.42 -0.09
N GLU A 113 -12.66 -12.30 0.42
CA GLU A 113 -13.70 -13.02 -0.35
C GLU A 113 -15.10 -12.38 -0.23
N VAL A 114 -15.29 -11.39 0.68
CA VAL A 114 -16.63 -10.88 1.02
C VAL A 114 -17.28 -10.05 -0.08
N CYS A 115 -16.49 -9.43 -0.96
CA CYS A 115 -16.93 -8.64 -2.10
C CYS A 115 -16.16 -9.03 -3.38
N ALA A 116 -16.72 -8.67 -4.53
CA ALA A 116 -16.07 -8.88 -5.83
C ALA A 116 -15.03 -7.76 -6.11
N TRP A 117 -13.96 -7.73 -5.32
CA TRP A 117 -12.88 -6.77 -5.50
C TRP A 117 -12.26 -6.85 -6.89
N ASP A 118 -11.94 -5.70 -7.49
CA ASP A 118 -11.15 -5.64 -8.73
C ASP A 118 -9.66 -5.85 -8.46
N PHE A 119 -9.21 -5.46 -7.25
CA PHE A 119 -7.80 -5.46 -6.88
C PHE A 119 -7.61 -5.47 -5.35
N ILE A 120 -6.60 -6.18 -4.88
CA ILE A 120 -6.23 -6.22 -3.46
C ILE A 120 -4.73 -5.99 -3.31
N ILE A 121 -4.37 -4.97 -2.53
CA ILE A 121 -3.01 -4.75 -2.04
C ILE A 121 -2.86 -5.48 -0.71
N GLY A 122 -1.79 -6.24 -0.53
CA GLY A 122 -1.38 -6.75 0.77
C GLY A 122 -0.21 -5.94 1.31
N SER A 123 -0.30 -5.44 2.53
CA SER A 123 0.72 -4.57 3.14
C SER A 123 1.07 -5.02 4.56
N THR A 124 2.29 -4.74 5.02
CA THR A 124 2.68 -4.90 6.41
C THR A 124 2.64 -3.54 7.10
N HIS A 125 1.62 -3.30 7.94
CA HIS A 125 1.50 -2.09 8.74
C HIS A 125 1.83 -2.32 10.22
N VAL A 126 1.66 -3.55 10.69
CA VAL A 126 1.85 -3.92 12.09
C VAL A 126 2.83 -5.08 12.21
N VAL A 127 3.82 -4.94 13.05
CA VAL A 127 4.85 -5.95 13.36
C VAL A 127 4.81 -6.26 14.84
N ASN A 128 4.60 -7.52 15.21
CA ASN A 128 4.51 -7.95 16.62
C ASN A 128 3.49 -7.15 17.45
N GLY A 129 2.38 -6.73 16.83
CA GLY A 129 1.32 -5.94 17.46
C GLY A 129 1.62 -4.45 17.60
N LEU A 130 2.71 -3.94 17.02
CA LEU A 130 3.10 -2.54 17.04
C LEU A 130 3.21 -1.99 15.60
N ASP A 131 2.72 -0.78 15.40
CA ASP A 131 2.92 -0.05 14.16
C ASP A 131 4.26 0.70 14.20
N PRO A 132 5.14 0.54 13.20
CA PRO A 132 6.39 1.27 13.07
C PRO A 132 6.27 2.81 13.02
N TYR A 133 5.09 3.33 12.72
CA TYR A 133 4.79 4.76 12.82
C TYR A 133 5.01 5.31 14.23
N TYR A 134 4.74 4.49 15.27
CA TYR A 134 4.86 4.91 16.66
C TYR A 134 6.26 4.62 17.23
N PRO A 135 6.82 5.55 18.04
CA PRO A 135 8.14 5.37 18.66
C PRO A 135 8.29 4.07 19.45
N GLN A 136 7.19 3.56 20.05
CA GLN A 136 7.18 2.32 20.82
C GLN A 136 7.64 1.09 20.05
N TYR A 137 7.44 1.09 18.72
CA TYR A 137 7.98 0.02 17.87
C TYR A 137 9.51 -0.04 17.94
N TRP A 138 10.17 1.11 18.07
CA TRP A 138 11.62 1.24 18.04
C TRP A 138 12.29 1.11 19.42
N ASP A 139 11.50 1.05 20.52
CA ASP A 139 12.01 0.97 21.88
C ASP A 139 12.83 -0.31 22.09
N GLY A 140 14.02 -0.14 22.65
CA GLY A 140 14.92 -1.24 23.02
C GLY A 140 15.58 -1.99 21.87
N LYS A 141 15.46 -1.49 20.62
CA LYS A 141 16.11 -2.10 19.44
C LYS A 141 16.88 -1.07 18.61
N SER A 142 17.89 -1.54 17.92
CA SER A 142 18.56 -0.70 16.92
C SER A 142 17.68 -0.51 15.68
N LYS A 143 17.95 0.52 14.90
CA LYS A 143 17.31 0.75 13.60
C LYS A 143 17.37 -0.50 12.69
N GLN A 144 18.54 -1.12 12.61
CA GLN A 144 18.79 -2.30 11.80
C GLN A 144 17.92 -3.49 12.26
N GLN A 145 17.79 -3.68 13.57
CA GLN A 145 16.92 -4.71 14.13
C GLN A 145 15.45 -4.46 13.80
N GLY A 146 14.97 -3.22 13.99
CA GLY A 146 13.56 -2.88 13.68
C GLY A 146 13.24 -3.06 12.20
N ILE A 147 14.15 -2.68 11.30
CA ILE A 147 13.96 -2.88 9.86
C ILE A 147 13.98 -4.38 9.50
N MET A 148 14.88 -5.17 10.09
CA MET A 148 14.92 -6.61 9.85
C MET A 148 13.65 -7.30 10.33
N GLU A 149 13.16 -7.00 11.53
CA GLU A 149 11.90 -7.53 12.07
C GLU A 149 10.71 -7.23 11.14
N TYR A 150 10.69 -6.05 10.52
CA TYR A 150 9.65 -5.70 9.54
C TYR A 150 9.72 -6.59 8.29
N TYR A 151 10.91 -6.82 7.73
CA TYR A 151 11.06 -7.69 6.56
C TYR A 151 10.77 -9.17 6.91
N GLU A 152 11.13 -9.62 8.10
CA GLU A 152 10.76 -10.96 8.59
C GLU A 152 9.25 -11.13 8.72
N ALA A 153 8.54 -10.11 9.25
CA ALA A 153 7.08 -10.09 9.31
C ALA A 153 6.46 -10.08 7.91
N THR A 154 7.00 -9.28 7.00
CA THR A 154 6.59 -9.25 5.58
C THR A 154 6.73 -10.63 4.94
N LEU A 155 7.86 -11.27 5.10
CA LEU A 155 8.10 -12.63 4.58
C LEU A 155 7.14 -13.67 5.20
N ALA A 156 6.88 -13.57 6.50
CA ALA A 156 5.94 -14.44 7.20
C ALA A 156 4.50 -14.26 6.68
N ASN A 157 4.08 -13.01 6.45
CA ASN A 157 2.78 -12.69 5.88
C ASN A 157 2.61 -13.30 4.49
N ILE A 158 3.59 -13.13 3.59
CA ILE A 158 3.56 -13.68 2.22
C ILE A 158 3.55 -15.22 2.21
N ARG A 159 4.23 -15.85 3.16
CA ARG A 159 4.21 -17.32 3.31
C ARG A 159 2.86 -17.85 3.77
N LYS A 160 2.11 -17.05 4.51
CA LYS A 160 0.86 -17.46 5.15
C LYS A 160 -0.38 -17.08 4.37
N LEU A 161 -0.38 -15.92 3.70
CA LEU A 161 -1.53 -15.29 3.07
C LEU A 161 -1.33 -15.21 1.56
N ASP A 162 -2.36 -15.58 0.81
CA ASP A 162 -2.37 -15.59 -0.67
C ASP A 162 -3.54 -14.77 -1.26
N CYS A 163 -4.29 -14.07 -0.44
CA CYS A 163 -5.53 -13.39 -0.81
C CYS A 163 -5.35 -12.01 -1.50
N PHE A 164 -4.13 -11.57 -1.75
CA PHE A 164 -3.79 -10.29 -2.39
C PHE A 164 -3.24 -10.46 -3.83
N ASP A 165 -3.14 -9.37 -4.61
CA ASP A 165 -2.60 -9.36 -5.97
C ASP A 165 -1.17 -8.82 -6.05
N VAL A 166 -0.91 -7.74 -5.33
CA VAL A 166 0.43 -7.15 -5.21
C VAL A 166 0.77 -6.87 -3.75
N TYR A 167 2.06 -6.84 -3.45
CA TYR A 167 2.53 -6.37 -2.14
C TYR A 167 2.83 -4.87 -2.22
N GLY A 168 2.19 -4.10 -1.36
CA GLY A 168 2.33 -2.65 -1.28
C GLY A 168 3.68 -2.24 -0.68
N HIS A 169 4.21 -1.11 -1.09
CA HIS A 169 5.34 -0.35 -0.51
C HIS A 169 6.30 -1.16 0.39
N ILE A 170 6.93 -2.21 -0.16
CA ILE A 170 7.72 -3.24 0.56
C ILE A 170 8.72 -2.68 1.58
N ASP A 171 9.34 -1.54 1.31
CA ASP A 171 10.31 -0.90 2.21
C ASP A 171 9.74 0.29 3.00
N TYR A 172 8.43 0.32 3.17
CA TYR A 172 7.65 1.31 3.91
C TYR A 172 8.26 1.66 5.30
N ILE A 173 8.85 0.68 5.97
CA ILE A 173 9.51 0.82 7.27
C ILE A 173 10.54 1.95 7.32
N VAL A 174 11.23 2.24 6.20
CA VAL A 174 12.28 3.26 6.12
C VAL A 174 11.73 4.66 6.36
N ARG A 175 10.45 4.89 6.02
CA ARG A 175 9.73 6.15 6.24
C ARG A 175 9.69 6.55 7.72
N TYR A 176 9.56 5.57 8.61
CA TYR A 176 9.40 5.75 10.06
C TYR A 176 10.63 5.40 10.87
N ALA A 177 11.66 4.84 10.22
CA ALA A 177 12.90 4.51 10.91
C ALA A 177 13.57 5.77 11.52
N PRO A 178 14.19 5.65 12.69
CA PRO A 178 14.93 6.76 13.28
C PRO A 178 15.94 7.34 12.29
N ASN A 179 15.84 8.66 12.05
CA ASN A 179 16.62 9.38 11.03
C ASN A 179 16.45 8.81 9.61
N GLN A 180 15.35 8.16 9.32
CA GLN A 180 14.98 7.65 7.99
C GLN A 180 16.16 6.97 7.25
N ARG A 181 16.60 7.51 6.11
CA ARG A 181 17.66 6.94 5.27
C ARG A 181 19.08 7.19 5.77
N GLU A 182 19.28 7.97 6.84
CA GLU A 182 20.61 8.18 7.39
C GLU A 182 21.22 6.86 7.87
N ASN A 183 22.41 6.50 7.38
CA ASN A 183 23.06 5.20 7.66
C ASN A 183 22.17 3.98 7.35
N TYR A 184 21.33 4.07 6.33
CA TYR A 184 20.53 2.98 5.79
C TYR A 184 21.01 2.60 4.40
N SER A 185 21.12 1.31 4.16
CA SER A 185 21.32 0.72 2.84
C SER A 185 20.41 -0.49 2.68
N ILE A 186 19.61 -0.53 1.62
CA ILE A 186 18.80 -1.69 1.28
C ILE A 186 19.65 -2.95 1.05
N LEU A 187 20.91 -2.77 0.67
CA LEU A 187 21.85 -3.88 0.43
C LEU A 187 22.19 -4.67 1.70
N ASP A 188 22.03 -4.06 2.88
CA ASP A 188 22.19 -4.76 4.16
C ASP A 188 21.09 -5.81 4.39
N TYR A 189 19.97 -5.71 3.66
CA TYR A 189 18.80 -6.58 3.73
C TYR A 189 18.57 -7.37 2.43
N LYS A 190 19.55 -7.39 1.51
CA LYS A 190 19.38 -7.97 0.16
C LYS A 190 18.91 -9.43 0.17
N ASP A 191 19.36 -10.23 1.13
CA ASP A 191 19.07 -11.66 1.16
C ASP A 191 17.59 -11.90 1.49
N ILE A 192 17.04 -11.20 2.49
CA ILE A 192 15.61 -11.28 2.83
C ILE A 192 14.72 -10.63 1.77
N ILE A 193 15.16 -9.52 1.18
CA ILE A 193 14.45 -8.89 0.04
C ILE A 193 14.40 -9.85 -1.15
N ASP A 194 15.50 -10.50 -1.49
CA ASP A 194 15.53 -11.51 -2.56
C ASP A 194 14.56 -12.67 -2.29
N GLU A 195 14.46 -13.12 -1.04
CA GLU A 195 13.53 -14.18 -0.64
C GLU A 195 12.06 -13.71 -0.77
N ILE A 196 11.74 -12.50 -0.30
CA ILE A 196 10.42 -11.86 -0.46
C ILE A 196 10.04 -11.82 -1.94
N LEU A 197 10.91 -11.25 -2.78
CA LEU A 197 10.63 -11.08 -4.21
C LEU A 197 10.45 -12.40 -4.93
N LYS A 198 11.31 -13.40 -4.65
CA LYS A 198 11.19 -14.75 -5.23
C LYS A 198 9.87 -15.42 -4.86
N LEU A 199 9.47 -15.28 -3.59
CA LEU A 199 8.23 -15.88 -3.12
C LEU A 199 7.00 -15.23 -3.75
N LEU A 200 6.98 -13.89 -3.86
CA LEU A 200 5.92 -13.17 -4.58
C LEU A 200 5.81 -13.63 -6.03
N ILE A 201 6.94 -13.70 -6.75
CA ILE A 201 6.98 -14.17 -8.15
C ILE A 201 6.49 -15.61 -8.28
N GLN A 202 6.95 -16.52 -7.40
CA GLN A 202 6.52 -17.92 -7.39
C GLN A 202 5.02 -18.09 -7.15
N ASN A 203 4.43 -17.22 -6.34
CA ASN A 203 2.99 -17.22 -6.04
C ASN A 203 2.17 -16.43 -7.09
N GLY A 204 2.80 -15.93 -8.18
CA GLY A 204 2.13 -15.15 -9.19
C GLY A 204 1.66 -13.76 -8.70
N LYS A 205 2.26 -13.25 -7.62
CA LYS A 205 1.98 -11.94 -7.04
C LYS A 205 2.92 -10.88 -7.58
N GLY A 206 2.42 -9.64 -7.63
CA GLY A 206 3.20 -8.47 -8.02
C GLY A 206 3.76 -7.68 -6.85
N ILE A 207 4.38 -6.57 -7.22
CA ILE A 207 4.78 -5.52 -6.29
C ILE A 207 4.20 -4.18 -6.73
N GLU A 208 4.26 -3.21 -5.88
CA GLU A 208 3.88 -1.83 -6.17
C GLU A 208 5.13 -0.95 -6.38
N CYS A 209 5.03 0.06 -7.24
CA CYS A 209 5.87 1.26 -7.23
C CYS A 209 5.07 2.39 -6.58
N ASN A 210 5.25 2.60 -5.29
CA ASN A 210 4.53 3.59 -4.51
C ASN A 210 5.32 4.90 -4.43
N THR A 211 4.72 5.98 -4.92
CA THR A 211 5.41 7.27 -5.02
C THR A 211 5.37 8.11 -3.75
N ALA A 212 4.67 7.66 -2.70
CA ALA A 212 4.64 8.36 -1.41
C ALA A 212 6.04 8.55 -0.79
N GLY A 213 7.00 7.69 -1.12
CA GLY A 213 8.39 7.87 -0.70
C GLY A 213 8.96 9.26 -1.03
N PHE A 214 8.57 9.82 -2.18
CA PHE A 214 8.95 11.20 -2.54
C PHE A 214 8.26 12.24 -1.65
N LYS A 215 6.96 12.03 -1.36
CA LYS A 215 6.17 12.89 -0.48
C LYS A 215 6.75 12.95 0.94
N TYR A 216 7.26 11.84 1.42
CA TYR A 216 7.88 11.72 2.75
C TYR A 216 9.38 12.06 2.79
N GLY A 217 9.92 12.58 1.69
CA GLY A 217 11.30 13.08 1.65
C GLY A 217 12.37 12.01 1.50
N LEU A 218 12.01 10.76 1.18
CA LEU A 218 12.99 9.69 0.97
C LEU A 218 13.79 9.86 -0.33
N GLY A 219 13.31 10.66 -1.30
CA GLY A 219 13.95 10.88 -2.58
C GLY A 219 13.84 9.72 -3.58
N VAL A 220 13.14 8.65 -3.20
CA VAL A 220 12.91 7.44 -3.98
C VAL A 220 11.47 6.95 -3.76
N PRO A 221 10.91 6.10 -4.64
CA PRO A 221 9.64 5.42 -4.36
C PRO A 221 9.78 4.36 -3.26
N ASN A 222 8.68 3.78 -2.83
CA ASN A 222 8.64 2.56 -2.03
C ASN A 222 8.09 1.39 -2.91
N PRO A 223 8.88 0.32 -3.14
CA PRO A 223 10.28 0.20 -2.73
C PRO A 223 11.24 1.03 -3.60
N GLU A 224 12.45 1.25 -3.06
CA GLU A 224 13.49 1.97 -3.77
C GLU A 224 13.96 1.26 -5.04
N ASN A 225 14.62 2.01 -5.95
CA ASN A 225 15.00 1.55 -7.29
C ASN A 225 15.76 0.23 -7.32
N TYR A 226 16.58 -0.07 -6.30
CA TYR A 226 17.29 -1.36 -6.21
C TYR A 226 16.29 -2.54 -6.17
N VAL A 227 15.25 -2.43 -5.39
CA VAL A 227 14.24 -3.51 -5.24
C VAL A 227 13.43 -3.67 -6.52
N LEU A 228 13.01 -2.56 -7.16
CA LEU A 228 12.31 -2.58 -8.45
C LEU A 228 13.13 -3.27 -9.52
N LYS A 229 14.41 -2.89 -9.64
CA LYS A 229 15.35 -3.52 -10.57
C LYS A 229 15.54 -5.00 -10.26
N ARG A 230 15.72 -5.34 -8.97
CA ARG A 230 15.94 -6.71 -8.55
C ARG A 230 14.71 -7.59 -8.80
N TYR A 231 13.50 -7.06 -8.61
CA TYR A 231 12.27 -7.75 -8.96
C TYR A 231 12.24 -8.13 -10.44
N HIS A 232 12.55 -7.18 -11.32
CA HIS A 232 12.62 -7.43 -12.77
C HIS A 232 13.72 -8.45 -13.13
N GLU A 233 14.92 -8.34 -12.54
CA GLU A 233 16.03 -9.30 -12.76
C GLU A 233 15.65 -10.74 -12.35
N LEU A 234 14.80 -10.90 -11.34
CA LEU A 234 14.29 -12.19 -10.88
C LEU A 234 13.14 -12.74 -11.73
N GLY A 235 12.68 -11.98 -12.74
CA GLY A 235 11.60 -12.37 -13.64
C GLY A 235 10.22 -11.91 -13.21
N GLY A 236 10.13 -10.95 -12.29
CA GLY A 236 8.86 -10.32 -11.92
C GLY A 236 8.33 -9.41 -13.03
N GLU A 237 7.04 -9.50 -13.32
CA GLU A 237 6.39 -8.77 -14.40
C GLU A 237 5.21 -7.91 -13.93
N ILE A 238 4.57 -8.28 -12.81
CA ILE A 238 3.38 -7.60 -12.28
C ILE A 238 3.83 -6.44 -11.39
N LEU A 239 3.67 -5.21 -11.86
CA LEU A 239 4.03 -4.00 -11.13
C LEU A 239 2.93 -2.95 -11.25
N THR A 240 2.25 -2.61 -10.16
CA THR A 240 1.30 -1.50 -10.13
C THR A 240 2.00 -0.19 -9.75
N ILE A 241 1.34 0.94 -10.05
CA ILE A 241 1.80 2.26 -9.66
C ILE A 241 0.75 2.88 -8.75
N GLY A 242 1.16 3.36 -7.59
CA GLY A 242 0.30 3.98 -6.60
C GLY A 242 0.91 5.26 -6.00
N SER A 243 0.05 6.23 -5.69
CA SER A 243 0.48 7.46 -5.00
C SER A 243 0.33 7.39 -3.50
N ASP A 244 -0.45 6.44 -2.98
CA ASP A 244 -0.83 6.35 -1.57
C ASP A 244 -1.43 7.70 -1.11
N GLY A 245 -2.31 8.22 -1.98
CA GLY A 245 -2.87 9.56 -1.85
C GLY A 245 -4.09 9.58 -0.94
N HIS A 246 -4.01 10.28 0.19
CA HIS A 246 -5.08 10.50 1.15
C HIS A 246 -5.75 11.89 0.99
N LYS A 247 -5.22 12.71 0.10
CA LYS A 247 -5.69 14.06 -0.21
C LYS A 247 -5.58 14.35 -1.70
N PRO A 248 -6.40 15.26 -2.27
CA PRO A 248 -6.36 15.59 -3.68
C PRO A 248 -4.98 16.00 -4.22
N GLU A 249 -4.23 16.76 -3.44
CA GLU A 249 -2.87 17.18 -3.79
C GLU A 249 -1.87 16.03 -3.82
N HIS A 250 -2.13 14.95 -3.08
CA HIS A 250 -1.25 13.78 -2.99
C HIS A 250 -1.53 12.71 -4.05
N THR A 251 -2.67 12.76 -4.75
CA THR A 251 -2.98 11.82 -5.84
C THR A 251 -2.00 11.96 -7.00
N ALA A 252 -1.60 10.86 -7.62
CA ALA A 252 -0.61 10.84 -8.71
C ALA A 252 0.66 11.65 -8.39
N TYR A 253 1.08 11.69 -7.12
CA TYR A 253 2.21 12.49 -6.66
C TYR A 253 3.51 12.00 -7.29
N ALA A 254 4.28 12.91 -7.92
CA ALA A 254 5.56 12.60 -8.56
C ALA A 254 5.49 11.51 -9.66
N PHE A 255 4.34 11.29 -10.30
CA PHE A 255 4.18 10.31 -11.39
C PHE A 255 4.99 10.67 -12.64
N ASP A 256 5.37 11.93 -12.81
CA ASP A 256 6.30 12.39 -13.84
C ASP A 256 7.67 11.72 -13.75
N LYS A 257 8.10 11.27 -12.55
CA LYS A 257 9.39 10.60 -12.32
C LYS A 257 9.35 9.10 -12.62
N VAL A 258 8.17 8.48 -12.54
CA VAL A 258 8.02 7.01 -12.60
C VAL A 258 8.55 6.40 -13.89
N PRO A 259 8.25 6.93 -15.12
CA PRO A 259 8.75 6.33 -16.34
C PRO A 259 10.28 6.20 -16.36
N ALA A 260 11.00 7.27 -16.04
CA ALA A 260 12.46 7.26 -16.04
C ALA A 260 13.05 6.27 -14.99
N ILE A 261 12.39 6.14 -13.83
CA ILE A 261 12.78 5.18 -12.78
C ILE A 261 12.61 3.75 -13.30
N LEU A 262 11.43 3.40 -13.81
CA LEU A 262 11.12 2.05 -14.27
C LEU A 262 11.98 1.65 -15.47
N GLU A 263 12.17 2.56 -16.43
CA GLU A 263 13.08 2.36 -17.57
C GLU A 263 14.52 2.10 -17.11
N SER A 264 15.02 2.82 -16.09
CA SER A 264 16.35 2.59 -15.50
C SER A 264 16.48 1.22 -14.83
N CYS A 265 15.36 0.63 -14.40
CA CYS A 265 15.28 -0.71 -13.84
C CYS A 265 15.08 -1.80 -14.91
N GLY A 266 14.95 -1.45 -16.20
CA GLY A 266 14.69 -2.37 -17.31
C GLY A 266 13.21 -2.69 -17.51
N ILE A 267 12.31 -2.07 -16.75
CA ILE A 267 10.86 -2.28 -16.79
C ILE A 267 10.27 -1.38 -17.88
N ARG A 268 9.43 -1.96 -18.74
CA ARG A 268 8.81 -1.25 -19.88
C ARG A 268 7.29 -1.19 -19.83
N TYR A 269 6.70 -1.87 -18.87
CA TYR A 269 5.26 -2.00 -18.69
C TYR A 269 4.94 -1.85 -17.21
N TYR A 270 3.75 -1.37 -16.91
CA TYR A 270 3.15 -1.44 -15.58
C TYR A 270 1.80 -2.14 -15.68
N THR A 271 1.24 -2.51 -14.54
CA THR A 271 0.04 -3.35 -14.47
C THR A 271 -1.12 -2.58 -13.87
N VAL A 272 -2.31 -2.77 -14.45
CA VAL A 272 -3.61 -2.47 -13.85
C VAL A 272 -4.38 -3.76 -13.64
N PHE A 273 -5.39 -3.76 -12.78
CA PHE A 273 -6.19 -4.95 -12.50
C PHE A 273 -7.66 -4.70 -12.80
N HIS A 274 -8.32 -5.67 -13.44
CA HIS A 274 -9.75 -5.70 -13.61
C HIS A 274 -10.27 -7.09 -13.18
N ASN A 275 -11.15 -7.13 -12.19
CA ASN A 275 -11.65 -8.39 -11.60
C ASN A 275 -10.50 -9.34 -11.21
N ARG A 276 -9.51 -8.85 -10.50
CA ARG A 276 -8.30 -9.57 -10.05
C ARG A 276 -7.41 -10.11 -11.18
N LYS A 277 -7.59 -9.62 -12.41
CA LYS A 277 -6.78 -10.05 -13.56
C LYS A 277 -5.83 -8.94 -13.99
N PRO A 278 -4.51 -9.21 -14.06
CA PRO A 278 -3.52 -8.22 -14.47
C PRO A 278 -3.63 -7.91 -15.96
N ILE A 279 -3.50 -6.63 -16.30
CA ILE A 279 -3.45 -6.09 -17.66
C ILE A 279 -2.21 -5.20 -17.75
N MET A 280 -1.32 -5.50 -18.71
CA MET A 280 -0.09 -4.76 -18.91
C MET A 280 -0.32 -3.54 -19.79
N LEU A 281 0.15 -2.39 -19.34
CA LEU A 281 0.13 -1.12 -20.06
C LEU A 281 1.58 -0.65 -20.31
N PRO A 282 1.90 -0.10 -21.49
CA PRO A 282 3.24 0.45 -21.74
C PRO A 282 3.48 1.73 -20.92
N LEU A 283 4.74 2.01 -20.60
CA LEU A 283 5.19 3.23 -19.94
C LEU A 283 4.99 4.49 -20.78
#